data_43abda29ec51874cd78f05481b28e6fe
#
_entry.id   43abda29ec51874cd78f05481b28e6fe
#
_cell.length_a   1.000
_cell.length_b   1.000
_cell.length_c   1.000
_cell.angle_alpha   90.00
_cell.angle_beta   90.00
_cell.angle_gamma   90.00
#
_symmetry.space_group_name_H-M   'P 1'
#
loop_
_entity.id
_entity.type
_entity.pdbx_description
1 polymer ?
#
loop_
_entity_poly.entity_id
_entity_poly.type
_entity_poly.pdbx_seq_one_letter_code
_entity_poly.pdbx_strand_id
1 'polypeptide(L)'
;MRQLVITISGAVTVLLVVTSFFLLSNVSDNTRKQLISDIENIVSLQSTKVKEFFIAKGQINHSIFANPLVIDWFTTYDTRLSNIDDNKQYQDVTRYFKYFSEQDSAIKSVFFGSENTHEYFDLNGRYDDAEYFTNRRPWWQDGLTKAKMHVTDPAVDNNDGSVSATITSPYYLPNGKLLGIG
;
A
#
# COMPACT_ATOMS: atom_id res chain seq x y z
N MET A 1 -49.15 56.91 27.56
CA MET A 1 -49.26 55.89 26.49
C MET A 1 -48.00 55.80 25.60
N ARG A 2 -47.51 56.88 24.98
CA ARG A 2 -46.38 56.86 24.03
C ARG A 2 -45.06 56.33 24.62
N GLN A 3 -44.72 56.68 25.86
CA GLN A 3 -43.54 56.15 26.55
C GLN A 3 -43.62 54.63 26.83
N LEU A 4 -44.77 54.14 27.25
CA LEU A 4 -44.99 52.72 27.52
C LEU A 4 -44.80 51.87 26.25
N VAL A 5 -45.33 52.34 25.11
CA VAL A 5 -45.17 51.67 23.82
C VAL A 5 -43.69 51.63 23.40
N ILE A 6 -42.95 52.70 23.57
CA ILE A 6 -41.50 52.78 23.24
C ILE A 6 -40.70 51.80 24.11
N THR A 7 -40.99 51.73 25.42
CA THR A 7 -40.29 50.84 26.36
C THR A 7 -40.57 49.37 26.04
N ILE A 8 -41.81 49.01 25.77
CA ILE A 8 -42.20 47.62 25.41
C ILE A 8 -41.57 47.23 24.06
N SER A 9 -41.64 48.12 23.05
CA SER A 9 -41.05 47.86 21.74
C SER A 9 -39.51 47.70 21.84
N GLY A 10 -38.85 48.52 22.63
CA GLY A 10 -37.41 48.36 22.89
C GLY A 10 -37.07 47.08 23.57
N ALA A 11 -37.81 46.66 24.60
CA ALA A 11 -37.59 45.42 25.31
C ALA A 11 -37.75 44.19 24.39
N VAL A 12 -38.80 44.18 23.55
CA VAL A 12 -39.03 43.12 22.57
C VAL A 12 -37.92 43.03 21.53
N THR A 13 -37.44 44.19 21.04
CA THR A 13 -36.33 44.24 20.08
C THR A 13 -35.04 43.67 20.69
N VAL A 14 -34.70 44.02 21.90
CA VAL A 14 -33.55 43.49 22.62
C VAL A 14 -33.67 41.97 22.81
N LEU A 15 -34.85 41.51 23.22
CA LEU A 15 -35.08 40.08 23.38
C LEU A 15 -34.91 39.31 22.07
N LEU A 16 -35.42 39.81 20.95
CA LEU A 16 -35.23 39.23 19.63
C LEU A 16 -33.76 39.16 19.19
N VAL A 17 -33.01 40.22 19.43
CA VAL A 17 -31.58 40.24 19.10
C VAL A 17 -30.80 39.24 19.93
N VAL A 18 -31.03 39.15 21.23
CA VAL A 18 -30.38 38.18 22.14
C VAL A 18 -30.72 36.73 21.77
N THR A 19 -31.99 36.43 21.52
CA THR A 19 -32.41 35.09 21.10
C THR A 19 -31.87 34.69 19.75
N SER A 20 -31.84 35.61 18.77
CA SER A 20 -31.25 35.36 17.45
C SER A 20 -29.76 35.10 17.56
N PHE A 21 -29.02 35.88 18.34
CA PHE A 21 -27.60 35.64 18.57
C PHE A 21 -27.31 34.27 19.20
N PHE A 22 -28.09 33.91 20.21
CA PHE A 22 -27.97 32.62 20.89
C PHE A 22 -28.28 31.45 19.95
N LEU A 23 -29.34 31.56 19.15
CA LEU A 23 -29.69 30.53 18.15
C LEU A 23 -28.59 30.39 17.08
N LEU A 24 -28.09 31.50 16.54
CA LEU A 24 -27.02 31.47 15.52
C LEU A 24 -25.74 30.86 16.07
N SER A 25 -25.37 31.20 17.30
CA SER A 25 -24.19 30.61 17.97
C SER A 25 -24.33 29.09 18.14
N ASN A 26 -25.47 28.64 18.68
CA ASN A 26 -25.71 27.20 18.88
C ASN A 26 -25.78 26.43 17.56
N VAL A 27 -26.42 26.98 16.54
CA VAL A 27 -26.48 26.34 15.21
C VAL A 27 -25.09 26.27 14.61
N SER A 28 -24.30 27.35 14.69
CA SER A 28 -22.93 27.37 14.17
C SER A 28 -22.05 26.31 14.84
N ASP A 29 -22.07 26.23 16.17
CA ASP A 29 -21.26 25.27 16.92
C ASP A 29 -21.67 23.81 16.66
N ASN A 30 -22.97 23.55 16.60
CA ASN A 30 -23.48 22.22 16.28
C ASN A 30 -23.12 21.78 14.85
N THR A 31 -23.29 22.68 13.88
CA THR A 31 -22.92 22.42 12.48
C THR A 31 -21.44 22.16 12.33
N ARG A 32 -20.59 22.95 13.02
CA ARG A 32 -19.15 22.73 13.02
C ARG A 32 -18.75 21.37 13.59
N LYS A 33 -19.33 20.97 14.73
CA LYS A 33 -19.09 19.67 15.36
C LYS A 33 -19.52 18.52 14.42
N GLN A 34 -20.67 18.68 13.79
CA GLN A 34 -21.19 17.69 12.86
C GLN A 34 -20.30 17.54 11.62
N LEU A 35 -19.84 18.64 11.02
CA LEU A 35 -18.92 18.63 9.90
C LEU A 35 -17.58 17.98 10.26
N ILE A 36 -17.02 18.25 11.44
CA ILE A 36 -15.77 17.61 11.90
C ILE A 36 -15.99 16.11 12.03
N SER A 37 -17.07 15.67 12.67
CA SER A 37 -17.40 14.26 12.84
C SER A 37 -17.60 13.55 11.49
N ASP A 38 -18.26 14.20 10.54
CA ASP A 38 -18.47 13.66 9.20
C ASP A 38 -17.15 13.50 8.44
N ILE A 39 -16.24 14.49 8.54
CA ILE A 39 -14.90 14.41 7.95
C ILE A 39 -14.09 13.28 8.59
N GLU A 40 -14.09 13.16 9.91
CA GLU A 40 -13.39 12.09 10.63
C GLU A 40 -13.91 10.70 10.20
N ASN A 41 -15.22 10.55 10.06
CA ASN A 41 -15.85 9.31 9.59
C ASN A 41 -15.42 8.98 8.14
N ILE A 42 -15.44 9.98 7.25
CA ILE A 42 -15.00 9.81 5.86
C ILE A 42 -13.52 9.40 5.80
N VAL A 43 -12.66 10.09 6.53
CA VAL A 43 -11.21 9.78 6.59
C VAL A 43 -10.98 8.37 7.13
N SER A 44 -11.67 7.99 8.21
CA SER A 44 -11.59 6.65 8.79
C SER A 44 -12.03 5.57 7.80
N LEU A 45 -13.14 5.79 7.10
CA LEU A 45 -13.65 4.86 6.08
C LEU A 45 -12.67 4.72 4.92
N GLN A 46 -12.11 5.81 4.41
CA GLN A 46 -11.13 5.76 3.32
C GLN A 46 -9.83 5.09 3.75
N SER A 47 -9.35 5.38 4.96
CA SER A 47 -8.18 4.70 5.55
C SER A 47 -8.40 3.19 5.64
N THR A 48 -9.58 2.76 6.07
CA THR A 48 -9.93 1.33 6.14
C THR A 48 -9.92 0.69 4.74
N LYS A 49 -10.51 1.33 3.73
CA LYS A 49 -10.52 0.83 2.35
C LYS A 49 -9.09 0.67 1.78
N VAL A 50 -8.23 1.66 2.03
CA VAL A 50 -6.82 1.60 1.60
C VAL A 50 -6.10 0.45 2.30
N LYS A 51 -6.30 0.28 3.60
CA LYS A 51 -5.73 -0.83 4.36
C LYS A 51 -6.20 -2.19 3.83
N GLU A 52 -7.49 -2.36 3.60
CA GLU A 52 -8.06 -3.60 3.06
C GLU A 52 -7.54 -3.91 1.65
N PHE A 53 -7.38 -2.89 0.80
CA PHE A 53 -6.76 -3.04 -0.51
C PHE A 53 -5.35 -3.63 -0.41
N PHE A 54 -4.49 -3.07 0.43
CA PHE A 54 -3.12 -3.58 0.59
C PHE A 54 -3.06 -4.94 1.28
N ILE A 55 -3.96 -5.24 2.22
CA ILE A 55 -4.07 -6.58 2.81
C ILE A 55 -4.42 -7.61 1.73
N ALA A 56 -5.42 -7.33 0.89
CA ALA A 56 -5.81 -8.24 -0.20
C ALA A 56 -4.66 -8.46 -1.19
N LYS A 57 -3.93 -7.41 -1.58
CA LYS A 57 -2.75 -7.55 -2.46
C LYS A 57 -1.62 -8.32 -1.77
N GLY A 58 -1.41 -8.14 -0.48
CA GLY A 58 -0.44 -8.90 0.29
C GLY A 58 -0.77 -10.41 0.38
N GLN A 59 -2.05 -10.76 0.42
CA GLN A 59 -2.47 -12.17 0.35
C GLN A 59 -2.17 -12.78 -1.03
N ILE A 60 -2.36 -12.02 -2.11
CA ILE A 60 -1.96 -12.45 -3.46
C ILE A 60 -0.45 -12.66 -3.52
N ASN A 61 0.34 -11.70 -3.03
CA ASN A 61 1.79 -11.80 -2.93
C ASN A 61 2.21 -13.09 -2.20
N HIS A 62 1.63 -13.35 -1.02
CA HIS A 62 1.90 -14.58 -0.27
C HIS A 62 1.56 -15.85 -1.07
N SER A 63 0.43 -15.86 -1.77
CA SER A 63 0.01 -17.01 -2.57
C SER A 63 0.95 -17.30 -3.74
N ILE A 64 1.48 -16.25 -4.37
CA ILE A 64 2.44 -16.36 -5.47
C ILE A 64 3.72 -17.06 -4.99
N PHE A 65 4.30 -16.59 -3.89
CA PHE A 65 5.59 -17.06 -3.41
C PHE A 65 5.51 -18.32 -2.53
N ALA A 66 4.33 -18.70 -2.07
CA ALA A 66 4.07 -20.01 -1.46
C ALA A 66 3.87 -21.14 -2.49
N ASN A 67 3.86 -20.83 -3.79
CA ASN A 67 3.70 -21.83 -4.84
C ASN A 67 4.95 -22.71 -4.94
N PRO A 68 4.80 -24.07 -4.94
CA PRO A 68 5.94 -24.98 -5.08
C PRO A 68 6.82 -24.71 -6.30
N LEU A 69 6.23 -24.31 -7.43
CA LEU A 69 6.99 -23.93 -8.63
C LEU A 69 8.04 -22.85 -8.34
N VAL A 70 7.65 -21.83 -7.60
CA VAL A 70 8.54 -20.70 -7.23
C VAL A 70 9.56 -21.15 -6.19
N ILE A 71 9.10 -21.85 -5.15
CA ILE A 71 9.97 -22.37 -4.08
C ILE A 71 11.04 -23.30 -4.64
N ASP A 72 10.68 -24.25 -5.47
CA ASP A 72 11.59 -25.24 -6.03
C ASP A 72 12.64 -24.57 -6.92
N TRP A 73 12.23 -23.62 -7.76
CA TRP A 73 13.16 -22.86 -8.60
C TRP A 73 14.19 -22.11 -7.77
N PHE A 74 13.74 -21.24 -6.85
CA PHE A 74 14.67 -20.42 -6.06
C PHE A 74 15.43 -21.18 -4.99
N THR A 75 15.03 -22.40 -4.68
CA THR A 75 15.80 -23.32 -3.82
C THR A 75 16.96 -23.97 -4.58
N THR A 76 16.75 -24.31 -5.85
CA THR A 76 17.71 -25.06 -6.68
C THR A 76 18.63 -24.13 -7.49
N TYR A 77 18.19 -22.92 -7.79
CA TYR A 77 18.99 -21.93 -8.51
C TYR A 77 19.98 -21.26 -7.57
N ASP A 78 21.27 -21.61 -7.69
CA ASP A 78 22.33 -21.20 -6.78
C ASP A 78 23.56 -20.58 -7.47
N THR A 79 23.60 -20.59 -8.80
CA THR A 79 24.74 -20.09 -9.58
C THR A 79 24.37 -18.80 -10.30
N ARG A 80 24.85 -17.69 -9.75
CA ARG A 80 24.61 -16.36 -10.30
C ARG A 80 25.08 -16.25 -11.75
N LEU A 81 24.27 -15.57 -12.59
CA LEU A 81 24.51 -15.31 -14.01
C LEU A 81 24.71 -16.57 -14.86
N SER A 82 24.32 -17.75 -14.36
CA SER A 82 24.31 -18.96 -15.18
C SER A 82 23.33 -18.81 -16.35
N ASN A 83 23.56 -19.55 -17.42
CA ASN A 83 22.63 -19.62 -18.55
C ASN A 83 21.39 -20.42 -18.13
N ILE A 84 20.22 -19.74 -18.07
CA ILE A 84 18.95 -20.30 -17.66
C ILE A 84 17.84 -20.15 -18.71
N ASP A 85 18.13 -19.58 -19.87
CA ASP A 85 17.13 -19.21 -20.87
C ASP A 85 16.37 -20.44 -21.40
N ASP A 86 17.07 -21.55 -21.56
CA ASP A 86 16.48 -22.84 -21.99
C ASP A 86 15.93 -23.68 -20.82
N ASN A 87 16.03 -23.20 -19.58
CA ASN A 87 15.52 -23.92 -18.42
C ASN A 87 14.00 -23.80 -18.33
N LYS A 88 13.32 -24.95 -18.44
CA LYS A 88 11.86 -25.00 -18.45
C LYS A 88 11.24 -24.46 -17.15
N GLN A 89 11.83 -24.76 -15.98
CA GLN A 89 11.30 -24.31 -14.70
C GLN A 89 11.42 -22.79 -14.55
N TYR A 90 12.54 -22.20 -14.99
CA TYR A 90 12.71 -20.76 -15.07
C TYR A 90 11.65 -20.08 -15.97
N GLN A 91 11.45 -20.65 -17.16
CA GLN A 91 10.42 -20.14 -18.09
C GLN A 91 9.02 -20.23 -17.48
N ASP A 92 8.72 -21.31 -16.76
CA ASP A 92 7.42 -21.49 -16.09
C ASP A 92 7.24 -20.48 -14.95
N VAL A 93 8.28 -20.18 -14.15
CA VAL A 93 8.25 -19.15 -13.10
C VAL A 93 8.07 -17.75 -13.71
N THR A 94 8.80 -17.42 -14.77
CA THR A 94 8.66 -16.12 -15.47
C THR A 94 7.25 -15.95 -16.01
N ARG A 95 6.69 -16.99 -16.64
CA ARG A 95 5.30 -16.98 -17.14
C ARG A 95 4.30 -16.83 -15.99
N TYR A 96 4.56 -17.43 -14.85
CA TYR A 96 3.73 -17.34 -13.67
C TYR A 96 3.73 -15.91 -13.10
N PHE A 97 4.88 -15.25 -12.98
CA PHE A 97 4.97 -13.85 -12.56
C PHE A 97 4.25 -12.91 -13.54
N LYS A 98 4.47 -13.13 -14.84
CA LYS A 98 3.78 -12.37 -15.89
C LYS A 98 2.27 -12.52 -15.79
N TYR A 99 1.76 -13.74 -15.61
CA TYR A 99 0.33 -14.00 -15.45
C TYR A 99 -0.28 -13.15 -14.32
N PHE A 100 0.31 -13.17 -13.13
CA PHE A 100 -0.22 -12.39 -12.01
C PHE A 100 -0.08 -10.88 -12.20
N SER A 101 0.96 -10.42 -12.85
CA SER A 101 1.14 -8.99 -13.19
C SER A 101 0.06 -8.50 -14.17
N GLU A 102 -0.43 -9.37 -15.06
CA GLU A 102 -1.42 -9.01 -16.09
C GLU A 102 -2.87 -9.21 -15.64
N GLN A 103 -3.13 -9.95 -14.55
CA GLN A 103 -4.50 -10.23 -14.08
C GLN A 103 -5.19 -9.03 -13.42
N ASP A 104 -4.42 -8.07 -12.93
CA ASP A 104 -4.95 -6.93 -12.18
C ASP A 104 -4.19 -5.67 -12.55
N SER A 105 -4.87 -4.71 -13.14
CA SER A 105 -4.29 -3.42 -13.55
C SER A 105 -3.69 -2.59 -12.40
N ALA A 106 -4.02 -2.93 -11.15
CA ALA A 106 -3.41 -2.32 -9.97
C ALA A 106 -2.06 -2.96 -9.60
N ILE A 107 -1.68 -4.10 -10.23
CA ILE A 107 -0.39 -4.76 -10.05
C ILE A 107 0.50 -4.37 -11.23
N LYS A 108 1.52 -3.58 -10.96
CA LYS A 108 2.49 -3.17 -11.98
C LYS A 108 3.41 -4.32 -12.36
N SER A 109 3.94 -5.03 -11.37
CA SER A 109 4.86 -6.14 -11.55
C SER A 109 4.89 -7.03 -10.32
N VAL A 110 5.00 -8.33 -10.53
CA VAL A 110 5.42 -9.30 -9.52
C VAL A 110 6.92 -9.48 -9.67
N PHE A 111 7.65 -9.42 -8.57
CA PHE A 111 9.11 -9.58 -8.58
C PHE A 111 9.60 -10.40 -7.38
N PHE A 112 10.79 -10.97 -7.52
CA PHE A 112 11.48 -11.70 -6.47
C PHE A 112 12.99 -11.44 -6.50
N GLY A 113 13.56 -11.16 -5.34
CA GLY A 113 14.99 -11.15 -5.12
C GLY A 113 15.43 -12.47 -4.47
N SER A 114 16.31 -13.21 -5.13
CA SER A 114 16.84 -14.47 -4.62
C SER A 114 17.86 -14.25 -3.51
N GLU A 115 17.81 -15.02 -2.42
CA GLU A 115 18.87 -15.03 -1.40
C GLU A 115 20.12 -15.74 -1.88
N ASN A 116 19.99 -16.83 -2.66
CA ASN A 116 21.13 -17.63 -3.07
C ASN A 116 22.08 -16.87 -4.02
N THR A 117 21.51 -16.06 -4.93
CA THR A 117 22.28 -15.41 -6.01
C THR A 117 22.26 -13.89 -5.94
N HIS A 118 21.40 -13.31 -5.12
CA HIS A 118 21.11 -11.87 -5.04
C HIS A 118 20.73 -11.26 -6.39
N GLU A 119 20.10 -12.04 -7.26
CA GLU A 119 19.53 -11.60 -8.53
C GLU A 119 18.07 -11.24 -8.38
N TYR A 120 17.62 -10.39 -9.29
CA TYR A 120 16.23 -9.91 -9.38
C TYR A 120 15.53 -10.60 -10.54
N PHE A 121 14.31 -11.03 -10.28
CA PHE A 121 13.41 -11.68 -11.24
C PHE A 121 12.06 -10.98 -11.23
N ASP A 122 11.50 -10.72 -12.38
CA ASP A 122 10.16 -10.15 -12.53
C ASP A 122 9.36 -10.78 -13.69
N LEU A 123 8.31 -10.10 -14.11
CA LEU A 123 7.49 -10.54 -15.23
C LEU A 123 8.24 -10.66 -16.58
N ASN A 124 9.40 -10.04 -16.70
CA ASN A 124 10.28 -10.11 -17.88
C ASN A 124 11.39 -11.16 -17.72
N GLY A 125 11.45 -11.84 -16.58
CA GLY A 125 12.47 -12.80 -16.23
C GLY A 125 13.58 -12.22 -15.35
N ARG A 126 14.78 -12.77 -15.46
CA ARG A 126 15.94 -12.29 -14.72
C ARG A 126 16.40 -10.94 -15.26
N TYR A 127 16.73 -10.02 -14.34
CA TYR A 127 17.37 -8.77 -14.69
C TYR A 127 18.87 -8.99 -14.92
N ASP A 128 19.30 -8.92 -16.18
CA ASP A 128 20.64 -9.28 -16.63
C ASP A 128 21.65 -8.12 -16.47
N ASP A 129 21.84 -7.68 -15.24
CA ASP A 129 22.88 -6.72 -14.88
C ASP A 129 23.79 -7.34 -13.82
N ALA A 130 25.05 -7.62 -14.21
CA ALA A 130 26.03 -8.24 -13.33
C ALA A 130 26.35 -7.41 -12.07
N GLU A 131 26.18 -6.10 -12.14
CA GLU A 131 26.44 -5.17 -11.04
C GLU A 131 25.18 -4.94 -10.15
N TYR A 132 24.01 -5.43 -10.55
CA TYR A 132 22.79 -5.30 -9.77
C TYR A 132 22.71 -6.41 -8.72
N PHE A 133 22.75 -6.04 -7.46
CA PHE A 133 22.59 -6.96 -6.33
C PHE A 133 21.36 -6.56 -5.49
N THR A 134 20.42 -7.48 -5.33
CA THR A 134 19.16 -7.24 -4.56
C THR A 134 19.43 -6.91 -3.10
N ASN A 135 20.40 -7.57 -2.47
CA ASN A 135 20.78 -7.34 -1.07
C ASN A 135 21.38 -5.96 -0.79
N ARG A 136 21.72 -5.18 -1.82
CA ARG A 136 22.16 -3.78 -1.70
C ARG A 136 21.03 -2.79 -1.89
N ARG A 137 19.79 -3.24 -2.09
CA ARG A 137 18.63 -2.39 -2.35
C ARG A 137 17.85 -2.07 -1.07
N PRO A 138 17.30 -0.84 -0.94
CA PRO A 138 16.56 -0.44 0.27
C PRO A 138 15.42 -1.39 0.61
N TRP A 139 14.62 -1.82 -0.39
CA TRP A 139 13.49 -2.72 -0.19
C TRP A 139 13.89 -4.09 0.37
N TRP A 140 15.09 -4.57 0.08
CA TRP A 140 15.65 -5.80 0.64
C TRP A 140 15.92 -5.65 2.14
N GLN A 141 16.63 -4.58 2.52
CA GLN A 141 16.95 -4.30 3.91
C GLN A 141 15.67 -4.04 4.73
N ASP A 142 14.70 -3.33 4.16
CA ASP A 142 13.40 -3.11 4.79
C ASP A 142 12.65 -4.44 5.01
N GLY A 143 12.65 -5.34 4.02
CA GLY A 143 12.05 -6.65 4.11
C GLY A 143 12.62 -7.48 5.26
N LEU A 144 13.94 -7.52 5.39
CA LEU A 144 14.62 -8.22 6.49
C LEU A 144 14.34 -7.58 7.85
N THR A 145 14.42 -6.25 7.94
CA THR A 145 14.24 -5.52 9.19
C THR A 145 12.81 -5.63 9.72
N LYS A 146 11.82 -5.51 8.85
CA LYS A 146 10.40 -5.61 9.21
C LYS A 146 9.97 -7.07 9.42
N ALA A 147 10.67 -8.03 8.84
CA ALA A 147 10.49 -9.48 8.99
C ALA A 147 9.06 -9.99 8.71
N LYS A 148 8.24 -9.20 8.04
CA LYS A 148 6.84 -9.49 7.68
C LYS A 148 6.44 -8.66 6.47
N MET A 149 5.31 -9.04 5.87
CA MET A 149 4.71 -8.25 4.79
C MET A 149 4.53 -6.78 5.22
N HIS A 150 4.98 -5.89 4.39
CA HIS A 150 4.81 -4.45 4.56
C HIS A 150 4.65 -3.75 3.22
N VAL A 151 4.13 -2.53 3.29
CA VAL A 151 3.97 -1.65 2.14
C VAL A 151 4.97 -0.50 2.29
N THR A 152 5.71 -0.20 1.23
CA THR A 152 6.61 0.96 1.20
C THR A 152 5.82 2.25 1.01
N ASP A 153 6.44 3.37 1.32
CA ASP A 153 5.90 4.65 0.89
C ASP A 153 5.83 4.71 -0.64
N PRO A 154 4.82 5.40 -1.21
CA PRO A 154 4.76 5.61 -2.65
C PRO A 154 6.01 6.33 -3.17
N ALA A 155 6.58 5.82 -4.24
CA ALA A 155 7.76 6.39 -4.88
C ALA A 155 7.59 6.46 -6.40
N VAL A 156 8.31 7.39 -7.01
CA VAL A 156 8.37 7.49 -8.47
C VAL A 156 9.30 6.40 -9.00
N ASP A 157 8.78 5.58 -9.91
CA ASP A 157 9.60 4.59 -10.63
C ASP A 157 10.47 5.28 -11.68
N ASN A 158 11.77 5.05 -11.58
CA ASN A 158 12.74 5.69 -12.49
C ASN A 158 12.66 5.16 -13.92
N ASN A 159 12.02 4.00 -14.16
CA ASN A 159 11.93 3.40 -15.49
C ASN A 159 10.85 4.06 -16.35
N ASP A 160 9.71 4.42 -15.76
CA ASP A 160 8.55 4.93 -16.51
C ASP A 160 7.90 6.18 -15.92
N GLY A 161 8.41 6.69 -14.78
CA GLY A 161 7.88 7.88 -14.12
C GLY A 161 6.54 7.69 -13.40
N SER A 162 6.01 6.48 -13.36
CA SER A 162 4.78 6.19 -12.62
C SER A 162 5.02 6.21 -11.10
N VAL A 163 3.95 6.52 -10.33
CA VAL A 163 4.00 6.42 -8.87
C VAL A 163 3.49 5.05 -8.45
N SER A 164 4.29 4.32 -7.70
CA SER A 164 3.93 3.00 -7.18
C SER A 164 4.30 2.84 -5.71
N ALA A 165 3.54 1.98 -5.01
CA ALA A 165 3.91 1.46 -3.70
C ALA A 165 4.25 -0.02 -3.84
N THR A 166 5.27 -0.47 -3.14
CA THR A 166 5.73 -1.86 -3.20
C THR A 166 5.24 -2.61 -1.98
N ILE A 167 4.64 -3.78 -2.20
CA ILE A 167 4.34 -4.74 -1.15
C ILE A 167 5.49 -5.74 -1.14
N THR A 168 6.20 -5.86 -0.02
CA THR A 168 7.31 -6.80 0.12
C THR A 168 7.13 -7.69 1.34
N SER A 169 7.65 -8.91 1.23
CA SER A 169 7.69 -9.88 2.33
C SER A 169 8.93 -10.77 2.20
N PRO A 170 9.61 -11.10 3.29
CA PRO A 170 10.61 -12.15 3.28
C PRO A 170 9.91 -13.53 3.24
N TYR A 171 10.48 -14.44 2.46
CA TYR A 171 10.01 -15.82 2.33
C TYR A 171 11.05 -16.79 2.85
N TYR A 172 10.62 -17.70 3.72
CA TYR A 172 11.49 -18.68 4.36
C TYR A 172 11.07 -20.10 4.01
N LEU A 173 12.04 -20.96 3.81
CA LEU A 173 11.82 -22.40 3.71
C LEU A 173 11.37 -22.97 5.07
N PRO A 174 10.77 -24.18 5.09
CA PRO A 174 10.36 -24.81 6.34
C PRO A 174 11.48 -25.02 7.37
N ASN A 175 12.72 -25.08 6.93
CA ASN A 175 13.92 -25.16 7.78
C ASN A 175 14.39 -23.82 8.34
N GLY A 176 13.66 -22.74 8.07
CA GLY A 176 14.00 -21.37 8.51
C GLY A 176 15.02 -20.64 7.65
N LYS A 177 15.54 -21.26 6.57
CA LYS A 177 16.44 -20.57 5.64
C LYS A 177 15.66 -19.55 4.82
N LEU A 178 16.18 -18.33 4.68
CA LEU A 178 15.63 -17.32 3.79
C LEU A 178 15.73 -17.82 2.33
N LEU A 179 14.63 -17.74 1.60
CA LEU A 179 14.57 -18.02 0.17
C LEU A 179 14.83 -16.74 -0.64
N GLY A 180 14.28 -15.63 -0.16
CA GLY A 180 14.40 -14.32 -0.79
C GLY A 180 13.31 -13.36 -0.32
N ILE A 181 13.17 -12.25 -1.04
CA ILE A 181 12.17 -11.19 -0.78
C ILE A 181 11.38 -10.94 -2.07
N GLY A 182 10.08 -10.93 -1.95
CA GLY A 182 9.16 -10.70 -3.06
C GLY A 182 7.95 -9.88 -2.68
#